data_c1437a7a9c95e4e69c0a5f9e933d1897
#
_entry.id   c1437a7a9c95e4e69c0a5f9e933d1897
#
_cell.length_a   1.000
_cell.length_b   1.000
_cell.length_c   1.000
_cell.angle_alpha   90.00
_cell.angle_beta   90.00
_cell.angle_gamma   90.00
#
_symmetry.space_group_name_H-M   'P 1'
#
loop_
_entity.id
_entity.type
_entity.pdbx_description
1 polymer ?
#
loop_
_entity_poly.entity_id
_entity_poly.type
_entity_poly.pdbx_seq_one_letter_code
_entity_poly.pdbx_strand_id
1 'polypeptide(L)'
;MSTLKVNAITETDGSAFPLGKVLQVVSHSKNDTSSFSISSGGTHDDTNFAASITPSSTSSKILVQIMLNHGTSSNQITGIRLMINGSCPDAAKGNSSGSRARLTAAYHAEETAGCHVVPITFLHSPNSTSQQTYNLNYRHNSGSTRTHYINRSNDDNNASGNGMGPRPMSIIILTEIAG
;
A
#
# COMPACT_ATOMS: atom_id res chain seq x y z
N MET A 1 -13.47 -34.93 -25.10
CA MET A 1 -12.68 -34.55 -23.91
C MET A 1 -13.54 -34.76 -22.68
N SER A 2 -13.07 -35.55 -21.71
CA SER A 2 -13.78 -35.72 -20.43
C SER A 2 -13.40 -34.56 -19.52
N THR A 3 -14.39 -33.85 -19.01
CA THR A 3 -14.17 -32.75 -18.02
C THR A 3 -14.52 -33.31 -16.64
N LEU A 4 -13.54 -33.31 -15.74
CA LEU A 4 -13.76 -33.60 -14.33
C LEU A 4 -14.30 -32.34 -13.66
N LYS A 5 -15.55 -32.39 -13.17
CA LYS A 5 -16.10 -31.33 -12.30
C LYS A 5 -15.95 -31.77 -10.86
N VAL A 6 -15.19 -31.00 -10.08
CA VAL A 6 -14.98 -31.22 -8.64
C VAL A 6 -15.76 -30.15 -7.88
N ASN A 7 -16.75 -30.56 -7.08
CA ASN A 7 -17.55 -29.64 -6.27
C ASN A 7 -16.87 -29.27 -4.94
N ALA A 8 -15.99 -30.13 -4.44
CA ALA A 8 -15.19 -29.88 -3.24
C ALA A 8 -13.91 -30.73 -3.28
N ILE A 9 -12.86 -30.21 -2.70
CA ILE A 9 -11.65 -30.96 -2.33
C ILE A 9 -11.67 -31.04 -0.80
N THR A 10 -11.68 -32.28 -0.28
CA THR A 10 -11.67 -32.56 1.16
C THR A 10 -10.44 -33.39 1.49
N GLU A 11 -10.02 -33.38 2.76
CA GLU A 11 -9.04 -34.31 3.28
C GLU A 11 -9.62 -35.74 3.31
N THR A 12 -8.77 -36.75 3.57
CA THR A 12 -9.18 -38.16 3.62
C THR A 12 -10.19 -38.45 4.73
N ASP A 13 -10.30 -37.60 5.74
CA ASP A 13 -11.27 -37.66 6.83
C ASP A 13 -12.60 -36.96 6.51
N GLY A 14 -12.75 -36.40 5.30
CA GLY A 14 -13.92 -35.62 4.89
C GLY A 14 -13.96 -34.18 5.33
N SER A 15 -12.95 -33.70 6.06
CA SER A 15 -12.83 -32.29 6.44
C SER A 15 -12.52 -31.40 5.24
N ALA A 16 -12.94 -30.14 5.28
CA ALA A 16 -12.59 -29.17 4.26
C ALA A 16 -11.07 -28.91 4.27
N PHE A 17 -10.46 -28.86 3.11
CA PHE A 17 -9.03 -28.55 2.99
C PHE A 17 -8.75 -27.20 3.69
N PRO A 18 -7.84 -27.13 4.71
CA PRO A 18 -7.66 -25.94 5.54
C PRO A 18 -6.90 -24.79 4.85
N LEU A 19 -6.73 -24.86 3.54
CA LEU A 19 -6.04 -23.82 2.79
C LEU A 19 -7.00 -22.67 2.48
N GLY A 20 -6.68 -21.47 2.92
CA GLY A 20 -7.40 -20.25 2.57
C GLY A 20 -7.52 -20.12 1.04
N LYS A 21 -8.73 -20.32 0.52
CA LYS A 21 -9.01 -20.22 -0.91
C LYS A 21 -9.00 -18.75 -1.32
N VAL A 22 -8.23 -18.43 -2.37
CA VAL A 22 -8.32 -17.12 -3.02
C VAL A 22 -9.66 -17.06 -3.78
N LEU A 23 -10.47 -16.05 -3.44
CA LEU A 23 -11.80 -15.84 -4.03
C LEU A 23 -11.76 -14.82 -5.17
N GLN A 24 -11.02 -13.73 -4.99
CA GLN A 24 -10.80 -12.72 -6.02
C GLN A 24 -9.48 -11.99 -5.79
N VAL A 25 -8.96 -11.39 -6.86
CA VAL A 25 -7.80 -10.50 -6.82
C VAL A 25 -8.13 -9.23 -7.57
N VAL A 26 -7.87 -8.08 -6.95
CA VAL A 26 -8.00 -6.76 -7.55
C VAL A 26 -6.64 -6.09 -7.48
N SER A 27 -6.23 -5.43 -8.56
CA SER A 27 -4.98 -4.66 -8.56
C SER A 27 -5.18 -3.28 -9.18
N HIS A 28 -4.38 -2.32 -8.69
CA HIS A 28 -4.25 -1.00 -9.26
C HIS A 28 -2.77 -0.70 -9.46
N SER A 29 -2.36 -0.56 -10.72
CA SER A 29 -1.00 -0.16 -11.10
C SER A 29 -0.98 1.33 -11.45
N LYS A 30 -0.12 2.09 -10.75
CA LYS A 30 0.15 3.48 -11.07
C LYS A 30 1.46 3.55 -11.87
N ASN A 31 1.36 3.83 -13.15
CA ASN A 31 2.49 3.91 -14.08
C ASN A 31 2.92 5.36 -14.36
N ASP A 32 2.02 6.32 -14.12
CA ASP A 32 2.31 7.75 -14.21
C ASP A 32 2.99 8.26 -12.92
N THR A 33 3.52 9.46 -13.01
CA THR A 33 4.09 10.16 -11.85
C THR A 33 3.09 11.13 -11.25
N SER A 34 3.21 11.38 -9.96
CA SER A 34 2.50 12.48 -9.31
C SER A 34 3.36 13.15 -8.26
N SER A 35 2.96 14.35 -7.84
CA SER A 35 3.61 15.07 -6.74
C SER A 35 2.58 15.83 -5.92
N PHE A 36 2.88 15.99 -4.63
CA PHE A 36 2.10 16.76 -3.69
C PHE A 36 3.00 17.36 -2.62
N SER A 37 2.55 18.45 -2.00
CA SER A 37 3.30 19.11 -0.92
C SER A 37 2.62 18.85 0.42
N ILE A 38 3.45 18.58 1.43
CA ILE A 38 3.01 18.45 2.83
C ILE A 38 3.67 19.55 3.64
N SER A 39 2.86 20.31 4.38
CA SER A 39 3.36 21.30 5.35
C SER A 39 4.00 20.64 6.56
N SER A 40 4.78 21.38 7.32
CA SER A 40 5.41 20.90 8.56
C SER A 40 4.39 20.22 9.48
N GLY A 41 4.65 18.96 9.84
CA GLY A 41 3.76 18.14 10.67
C GLY A 41 2.42 17.74 10.04
N GLY A 42 2.16 18.15 8.78
CA GLY A 42 0.96 17.83 8.04
C GLY A 42 0.91 16.39 7.52
N THR A 43 -0.19 16.09 6.84
CA THR A 43 -0.42 14.81 6.16
C THR A 43 -1.04 15.02 4.79
N HIS A 44 -0.94 14.01 3.93
CA HIS A 44 -1.61 13.97 2.62
C HIS A 44 -2.20 12.59 2.38
N ASP A 45 -3.48 12.54 2.03
CA ASP A 45 -4.18 11.31 1.62
C ASP A 45 -4.10 11.18 0.10
N ASP A 46 -3.44 10.13 -0.39
CA ASP A 46 -3.35 9.86 -1.81
C ASP A 46 -4.55 9.05 -2.29
N THR A 47 -5.56 9.74 -2.77
CA THR A 47 -6.77 9.12 -3.33
C THR A 47 -6.58 8.67 -4.78
N ASN A 48 -5.51 9.10 -5.46
CA ASN A 48 -5.19 8.69 -6.83
C ASN A 48 -4.42 7.36 -6.91
N PHE A 49 -3.88 6.92 -5.78
CA PHE A 49 -3.25 5.61 -5.63
C PHE A 49 -4.05 4.78 -4.62
N ALA A 50 -5.19 4.27 -5.08
CA ALA A 50 -6.15 3.54 -4.27
C ALA A 50 -6.68 2.31 -5.02
N ALA A 51 -7.06 1.27 -4.30
CA ALA A 51 -7.76 0.10 -4.82
C ALA A 51 -8.95 -0.24 -3.91
N SER A 52 -10.01 -0.78 -4.50
CA SER A 52 -11.20 -1.18 -3.77
C SER A 52 -11.59 -2.61 -4.09
N ILE A 53 -12.06 -3.33 -3.08
CA ILE A 53 -12.55 -4.70 -3.19
C ILE A 53 -13.84 -4.85 -2.39
N THR A 54 -14.78 -5.65 -2.89
CA THR A 54 -16.03 -5.97 -2.17
C THR A 54 -15.95 -7.42 -1.71
N PRO A 55 -15.78 -7.68 -0.39
CA PRO A 55 -15.68 -9.05 0.11
C PRO A 55 -16.98 -9.84 -0.12
N SER A 56 -16.85 -11.12 -0.47
CA SER A 56 -17.98 -12.00 -0.73
C SER A 56 -18.63 -12.56 0.55
N SER A 57 -17.89 -12.50 1.67
CA SER A 57 -18.35 -12.95 3.00
C SER A 57 -17.82 -12.03 4.10
N THR A 58 -18.57 -11.95 5.20
CA THR A 58 -18.11 -11.26 6.42
C THR A 58 -16.94 -11.97 7.11
N SER A 59 -16.73 -13.26 6.86
CA SER A 59 -15.58 -14.02 7.36
C SER A 59 -14.34 -13.86 6.48
N SER A 60 -14.47 -13.37 5.25
CA SER A 60 -13.34 -13.18 4.32
C SER A 60 -12.27 -12.27 4.90
N LYS A 61 -11.03 -12.56 4.54
CA LYS A 61 -9.86 -11.71 4.84
C LYS A 61 -9.33 -11.09 3.56
N ILE A 62 -8.79 -9.88 3.65
CA ILE A 62 -8.17 -9.19 2.52
C ILE A 62 -6.67 -9.08 2.79
N LEU A 63 -5.87 -9.78 1.99
CA LEU A 63 -4.43 -9.57 1.95
C LEU A 63 -4.14 -8.34 1.10
N VAL A 64 -3.62 -7.32 1.74
CA VAL A 64 -3.19 -6.06 1.11
C VAL A 64 -1.70 -6.13 0.89
N GLN A 65 -1.26 -5.97 -0.35
CA GLN A 65 0.14 -5.90 -0.73
C GLN A 65 0.37 -4.64 -1.56
N ILE A 66 1.31 -3.81 -1.13
CA ILE A 66 1.62 -2.55 -1.81
C ILE A 66 3.13 -2.50 -2.03
N MET A 67 3.53 -2.18 -3.25
CA MET A 67 4.87 -1.75 -3.58
C MET A 67 4.78 -0.29 -4.02
N LEU A 68 5.18 0.60 -3.12
CA LEU A 68 5.21 2.04 -3.37
C LEU A 68 6.62 2.46 -3.78
N ASN A 69 6.73 3.22 -4.87
CA ASN A 69 7.94 3.92 -5.24
C ASN A 69 7.77 5.42 -4.96
N HIS A 70 8.57 5.94 -4.04
CA HIS A 70 8.40 7.27 -3.48
C HIS A 70 9.72 8.05 -3.41
N GLY A 71 9.69 9.29 -3.87
CA GLY A 71 10.76 10.26 -3.76
C GLY A 71 10.37 11.47 -2.90
N THR A 72 11.34 12.27 -2.53
CA THR A 72 11.10 13.49 -1.73
C THR A 72 12.11 14.59 -2.10
N SER A 73 11.69 15.85 -1.97
CA SER A 73 12.52 17.02 -2.26
C SER A 73 13.59 17.33 -1.21
N SER A 74 13.76 16.49 -0.19
CA SER A 74 14.67 16.74 0.90
C SER A 74 15.04 15.46 1.63
N ASN A 75 16.24 15.44 2.19
CA ASN A 75 16.69 14.44 3.15
C ASN A 75 15.82 14.51 4.41
N GLN A 76 14.97 13.49 4.61
CA GLN A 76 14.02 13.47 5.73
C GLN A 76 13.39 12.10 5.95
N ILE A 77 12.77 11.93 7.12
CA ILE A 77 11.93 10.77 7.40
C ILE A 77 10.55 11.00 6.80
N THR A 78 10.13 10.07 5.95
CA THR A 78 8.76 9.97 5.44
C THR A 78 8.05 8.83 6.17
N GLY A 79 6.92 9.16 6.80
CA GLY A 79 6.02 8.20 7.42
C GLY A 79 4.84 7.87 6.51
N ILE A 80 4.44 6.61 6.49
CA ILE A 80 3.35 6.11 5.66
C ILE A 80 2.36 5.36 6.53
N ARG A 81 1.07 5.61 6.30
CA ARG A 81 -0.04 4.89 6.91
C ARG A 81 -0.87 4.20 5.84
N LEU A 82 -1.21 2.96 6.07
CA LEU A 82 -2.25 2.28 5.30
C LEU A 82 -3.61 2.80 5.77
N MET A 83 -4.37 3.38 4.85
CA MET A 83 -5.72 3.85 5.10
C MET A 83 -6.72 2.81 4.58
N ILE A 84 -7.75 2.55 5.37
CA ILE A 84 -8.87 1.68 5.01
C ILE A 84 -10.14 2.49 5.24
N ASN A 85 -10.90 2.73 4.20
CA ASN A 85 -12.12 3.57 4.24
C ASN A 85 -11.89 4.95 4.92
N GLY A 86 -10.75 5.59 4.60
CA GLY A 86 -10.39 6.91 5.15
C GLY A 86 -9.83 6.90 6.57
N SER A 87 -9.61 5.73 7.17
CA SER A 87 -9.04 5.59 8.52
C SER A 87 -7.82 4.69 8.52
N CYS A 88 -6.84 4.95 9.38
CA CYS A 88 -5.74 4.02 9.61
C CYS A 88 -6.04 3.17 10.85
N PRO A 89 -6.36 1.88 10.70
CA PRO A 89 -6.69 1.03 11.85
C PRO A 89 -5.49 0.82 12.77
N ASP A 90 -5.75 0.60 14.04
CA ASP A 90 -4.70 0.40 15.04
C ASP A 90 -3.81 -0.80 14.74
N ALA A 91 -4.39 -1.88 14.19
CA ALA A 91 -3.66 -3.08 13.78
C ALA A 91 -2.67 -2.84 12.63
N ALA A 92 -2.85 -1.77 11.84
CA ALA A 92 -1.95 -1.40 10.75
C ALA A 92 -0.88 -0.39 11.16
N LYS A 93 -0.75 -0.07 12.45
CA LYS A 93 0.22 0.89 12.99
C LYS A 93 1.11 0.25 14.05
N GLY A 94 2.35 0.72 14.17
CA GLY A 94 3.21 0.41 15.31
C GLY A 94 2.59 0.82 16.65
N ASN A 95 3.09 0.29 17.76
CA ASN A 95 2.61 0.60 19.09
C ASN A 95 2.79 2.08 19.45
N SER A 96 2.03 2.54 20.45
CA SER A 96 2.15 3.90 20.98
C SER A 96 3.41 4.03 21.84
N SER A 97 4.13 5.15 21.69
CA SER A 97 5.29 5.48 22.52
C SER A 97 5.44 6.99 22.63
N GLY A 98 4.94 7.59 23.71
CA GLY A 98 4.92 9.03 23.92
C GLY A 98 4.24 9.78 22.77
N SER A 99 4.84 10.86 22.29
CA SER A 99 4.33 11.69 21.16
C SER A 99 4.75 11.21 19.78
N ARG A 100 5.37 10.02 19.65
CA ARG A 100 5.82 9.51 18.36
C ARG A 100 4.66 9.18 17.43
N ALA A 101 4.82 9.51 16.15
CA ALA A 101 3.82 9.16 15.14
C ALA A 101 3.74 7.64 14.99
N ARG A 102 2.53 7.09 15.07
CA ARG A 102 2.25 5.68 14.76
C ARG A 102 2.05 5.55 13.25
N LEU A 103 2.83 4.68 12.62
CA LEU A 103 2.92 4.53 11.17
C LEU A 103 2.84 3.06 10.79
N THR A 104 2.43 2.77 9.55
CA THR A 104 2.50 1.42 8.96
C THR A 104 3.93 1.14 8.48
N ALA A 105 4.55 2.13 7.85
CA ALA A 105 5.93 2.06 7.37
C ALA A 105 6.58 3.44 7.49
N ALA A 106 7.91 3.47 7.50
CA ALA A 106 8.69 4.70 7.42
C ALA A 106 10.04 4.40 6.78
N TYR A 107 10.60 5.40 6.12
CA TYR A 107 11.97 5.35 5.63
C TYR A 107 12.62 6.74 5.76
N HIS A 108 13.94 6.77 5.74
CA HIS A 108 14.73 7.99 5.68
C HIS A 108 15.29 8.15 4.27
N ALA A 109 14.93 9.24 3.60
CA ALA A 109 15.54 9.59 2.33
C ALA A 109 16.87 10.30 2.63
N GLU A 110 17.99 9.69 2.26
CA GLU A 110 19.33 10.27 2.45
C GLU A 110 19.70 11.24 1.33
N GLU A 111 19.01 11.15 0.19
CA GLU A 111 19.24 11.98 -0.99
C GLU A 111 17.92 12.31 -1.70
N THR A 112 17.94 13.36 -2.52
CA THR A 112 16.78 13.80 -3.31
C THR A 112 16.71 13.15 -4.70
N ALA A 113 17.85 12.64 -5.19
CA ALA A 113 17.95 11.99 -6.50
C ALA A 113 17.37 10.58 -6.51
N GLY A 114 17.10 9.99 -5.34
CA GLY A 114 16.60 8.62 -5.20
C GLY A 114 15.10 8.51 -5.28
N CYS A 115 14.64 7.30 -5.66
CA CYS A 115 13.29 6.83 -5.50
C CYS A 115 13.33 5.56 -4.66
N HIS A 116 12.65 5.56 -3.53
CA HIS A 116 12.70 4.48 -2.54
C HIS A 116 11.53 3.54 -2.71
N VAL A 117 11.80 2.24 -2.65
CA VAL A 117 10.77 1.20 -2.65
C VAL A 117 10.30 0.97 -1.22
N VAL A 118 9.01 1.13 -0.97
CA VAL A 118 8.40 0.89 0.34
C VAL A 118 7.37 -0.24 0.21
N PRO A 119 7.72 -1.47 0.61
CA PRO A 119 6.78 -2.58 0.63
C PRO A 119 5.88 -2.49 1.86
N ILE A 120 4.59 -2.75 1.67
CA ILE A 120 3.60 -2.88 2.74
C ILE A 120 2.82 -4.17 2.51
N THR A 121 2.71 -4.99 3.55
CA THR A 121 1.86 -6.18 3.56
C THR A 121 1.01 -6.16 4.83
N PHE A 122 -0.30 -6.33 4.68
CA PHE A 122 -1.24 -6.32 5.79
C PHE A 122 -2.40 -7.28 5.52
N LEU A 123 -2.78 -8.10 6.51
CA LEU A 123 -3.95 -8.95 6.43
C LEU A 123 -5.10 -8.29 7.20
N HIS A 124 -6.11 -7.84 6.48
CA HIS A 124 -7.29 -7.17 7.01
C HIS A 124 -8.46 -8.15 7.16
N SER A 125 -9.18 -8.06 8.27
CA SER A 125 -10.47 -8.73 8.50
C SER A 125 -11.56 -7.65 8.50
N PRO A 126 -12.22 -7.39 7.38
CA PRO A 126 -13.20 -6.32 7.25
C PRO A 126 -14.49 -6.57 8.04
N ASN A 127 -14.81 -7.84 8.31
CA ASN A 127 -16.07 -8.26 8.94
C ASN A 127 -17.30 -7.65 8.25
N SER A 128 -17.23 -7.45 6.95
CA SER A 128 -18.24 -6.76 6.13
C SER A 128 -18.20 -7.25 4.69
N THR A 129 -19.35 -7.22 4.03
CA THR A 129 -19.50 -7.41 2.59
C THR A 129 -19.64 -6.09 1.82
N SER A 130 -19.51 -4.95 2.51
CA SER A 130 -19.45 -3.64 1.85
C SER A 130 -18.08 -3.43 1.22
N GLN A 131 -18.04 -2.62 0.15
CA GLN A 131 -16.78 -2.25 -0.49
C GLN A 131 -15.77 -1.68 0.50
N GLN A 132 -14.53 -2.14 0.42
CA GLN A 132 -13.40 -1.68 1.20
C GLN A 132 -12.41 -0.96 0.27
N THR A 133 -12.07 0.28 0.58
CA THR A 133 -11.10 1.08 -0.18
C THR A 133 -9.82 1.22 0.60
N TYR A 134 -8.69 0.96 -0.07
CA TYR A 134 -7.34 1.02 0.48
C TYR A 134 -6.53 2.06 -0.27
N ASN A 135 -5.89 2.96 0.48
CA ASN A 135 -4.98 3.98 -0.04
C ASN A 135 -3.88 4.28 0.99
N LEU A 136 -3.01 5.22 0.68
CA LEU A 136 -1.92 5.62 1.56
C LEU A 136 -2.10 7.07 2.04
N ASN A 137 -1.71 7.30 3.29
CA ASN A 137 -1.53 8.63 3.86
C ASN A 137 -0.04 8.85 4.15
N TYR A 138 0.48 9.96 3.70
CA TYR A 138 1.88 10.34 3.87
C TYR A 138 2.02 11.41 4.95
N ARG A 139 3.14 11.35 5.66
CA ARG A 139 3.50 12.32 6.68
C ARG A 139 5.01 12.51 6.69
N HIS A 140 5.45 13.73 6.97
CA HIS A 140 6.82 13.99 7.37
C HIS A 140 6.86 14.83 8.65
N ASN A 141 8.03 14.89 9.28
CA ASN A 141 8.28 15.69 10.48
C ASN A 141 9.43 16.66 10.25
N SER A 142 9.40 17.40 9.16
CA SER A 142 10.35 18.46 8.85
C SER A 142 9.77 19.82 9.28
N GLY A 143 10.62 20.74 9.68
CA GLY A 143 10.23 22.12 10.04
C GLY A 143 9.73 22.99 8.86
N SER A 144 9.66 22.45 7.65
CA SER A 144 9.27 23.17 6.43
C SER A 144 8.36 22.32 5.55
N THR A 145 7.64 22.97 4.63
CA THR A 145 6.89 22.29 3.57
C THR A 145 7.85 21.49 2.68
N ARG A 146 7.47 20.27 2.33
CA ARG A 146 8.23 19.37 1.44
C ARG A 146 7.36 18.81 0.34
N THR A 147 7.97 18.64 -0.84
CA THR A 147 7.32 17.99 -1.96
C THR A 147 7.67 16.50 -1.94
N HIS A 148 6.65 15.69 -2.11
CA HIS A 148 6.71 14.24 -2.23
C HIS A 148 6.37 13.83 -3.65
N TYR A 149 6.98 12.78 -4.14
CA TYR A 149 6.84 12.31 -5.51
C TYR A 149 6.49 10.83 -5.52
N ILE A 150 5.56 10.45 -6.36
CA ILE A 150 5.24 9.06 -6.63
C ILE A 150 5.82 8.69 -7.98
N ASN A 151 6.51 7.55 -8.05
CA ASN A 151 7.12 6.98 -9.25
C ASN A 151 8.18 7.87 -9.90
N ARG A 152 8.82 8.73 -9.16
CA ARG A 152 9.98 9.51 -9.60
C ARG A 152 10.80 10.08 -8.44
N SER A 153 12.01 10.49 -8.73
CA SER A 153 12.84 11.30 -7.84
C SER A 153 12.50 12.80 -7.91
N ASN A 154 13.10 13.60 -7.04
CA ASN A 154 13.01 15.06 -7.14
C ASN A 154 13.65 15.60 -8.43
N ASP A 155 14.78 15.04 -8.81
CA ASP A 155 15.57 15.59 -9.92
C ASP A 155 14.91 15.37 -11.27
N ASP A 156 14.06 14.35 -11.41
CA ASP A 156 13.28 14.00 -12.62
C ASP A 156 14.02 14.34 -13.94
N ASN A 157 15.32 14.09 -13.95
CA ASN A 157 16.22 14.58 -14.97
C ASN A 157 16.20 13.66 -16.19
N ASN A 158 15.92 14.22 -17.37
CA ASN A 158 15.96 13.54 -18.64
C ASN A 158 17.34 13.61 -19.33
N ALA A 159 18.42 13.86 -18.56
CA ALA A 159 19.75 13.92 -19.13
C ALA A 159 20.23 12.54 -19.56
N SER A 160 20.66 12.42 -20.80
CA SER A 160 21.31 11.24 -21.37
C SER A 160 22.74 11.00 -20.85
N GLY A 161 23.07 11.53 -19.68
CA GLY A 161 24.34 11.42 -18.98
C GLY A 161 24.26 10.62 -17.69
N ASN A 162 25.13 10.88 -16.74
CA ASN A 162 25.28 10.12 -15.50
C ASN A 162 24.12 10.23 -14.49
N GLY A 163 23.02 10.87 -14.83
CA GLY A 163 21.83 11.03 -13.98
C GLY A 163 20.64 10.25 -14.54
N MET A 164 20.45 9.02 -14.07
CA MET A 164 19.23 8.29 -14.35
C MET A 164 18.11 8.79 -13.42
N GLY A 165 17.20 9.63 -13.95
CA GLY A 165 15.95 9.97 -13.27
C GLY A 165 15.00 8.76 -13.32
N PRO A 166 14.91 7.93 -12.26
CA PRO A 166 14.11 6.71 -12.30
C PRO A 166 12.62 7.01 -12.42
N ARG A 167 11.93 6.22 -13.24
CA ARG A 167 10.48 6.24 -13.43
C ARG A 167 9.89 4.85 -13.17
N PRO A 168 9.96 4.35 -11.92
CA PRO A 168 9.38 3.06 -11.56
C PRO A 168 7.84 3.14 -11.51
N MET A 169 7.18 1.98 -11.36
CA MET A 169 5.74 1.88 -11.14
C MET A 169 5.43 1.51 -9.69
N SER A 170 4.30 1.95 -9.17
CA SER A 170 3.73 1.49 -7.90
C SER A 170 2.50 0.62 -8.14
N ILE A 171 2.24 -0.32 -7.23
CA ILE A 171 1.11 -1.24 -7.35
C ILE A 171 0.46 -1.52 -5.99
N ILE A 172 -0.87 -1.60 -5.98
CA ILE A 172 -1.68 -2.15 -4.90
C ILE A 172 -2.32 -3.45 -5.40
N ILE A 173 -2.17 -4.52 -4.65
CA ILE A 173 -2.84 -5.81 -4.89
C ILE A 173 -3.68 -6.13 -3.66
N LEU A 174 -4.95 -6.41 -3.88
CA LEU A 174 -5.91 -6.85 -2.88
C LEU A 174 -6.33 -8.27 -3.22
N THR A 175 -6.09 -9.21 -2.31
CA THR A 175 -6.47 -10.62 -2.48
C THR A 175 -7.48 -10.99 -1.43
N GLU A 176 -8.69 -11.36 -1.83
CA GLU A 176 -9.68 -11.93 -0.93
C GLU A 176 -9.38 -13.41 -0.69
N ILE A 177 -9.32 -13.78 0.58
CA ILE A 177 -9.07 -15.13 1.08
C ILE A 177 -10.30 -15.56 1.85
N ALA A 178 -10.83 -16.76 1.54
CA ALA A 178 -11.91 -17.35 2.32
C ALA A 178 -11.51 -17.51 3.79
N GLY A 179 -12.40 -17.11 4.69
CA GLY A 179 -12.25 -17.25 6.13
C GLY A 179 -13.23 -18.25 6.71
#